data_fccf2b0dc6add05980b5c0901145729e
#
_entry.id   fccf2b0dc6add05980b5c0901145729e
#
_cell.length_a   1.000
_cell.length_b   1.000
_cell.length_c   1.000
_cell.angle_alpha   90.00
_cell.angle_beta   90.00
_cell.angle_gamma   90.00
#
_symmetry.space_group_name_H-M   'P 1'
#
loop_
_entity.id
_entity.type
_entity.pdbx_description
1 polymer ?
#
loop_
_entity_poly.entity_id
_entity_poly.type
_entity_poly.pdbx_seq_one_letter_code
_entity_poly.pdbx_strand_id
1 'polypeptide(L)'
;MSSASYVFAIVGTVTSIAGVSIRGAFPDLSIWLLIVLVMVVYALLTAVIRIYKLIRTKAGVQLRVNGNPVEIKVGDLFSCNGWKVIPFNEFYDTTVDNITISRHSLNGVFIEDHVDSLQELNSLIDKDAQTSLSPPKAAENGRLKFELGTLKRYKGEFLLLAFSHFNDLNEAHLTMSEYEECLVNLWREVSRVYSGIPVFVPLLGSGLTRFDESGWSPSKQDLLKCMICTLRTSKASFSAPITIVLTEGAFEETNPYDLKGWI
;
A
#
# COMPACT_ATOMS: atom_id res chain seq x y z
N MET A 1 -7.01 -17.39 -5.59
CA MET A 1 -8.10 -18.12 -6.29
C MET A 1 -9.22 -17.14 -6.59
N SER A 2 -9.82 -17.18 -7.79
CA SER A 2 -10.92 -16.27 -8.13
C SER A 2 -12.18 -16.58 -7.30
N SER A 3 -13.06 -15.58 -7.09
CA SER A 3 -14.34 -15.78 -6.38
C SER A 3 -15.16 -16.91 -6.99
N ALA A 4 -15.07 -17.11 -8.30
CA ALA A 4 -15.71 -18.19 -9.02
C ALA A 4 -15.21 -19.59 -8.61
N SER A 5 -13.91 -19.73 -8.37
CA SER A 5 -13.32 -21.02 -7.94
C SER A 5 -13.79 -21.42 -6.54
N TYR A 6 -13.96 -20.46 -5.63
CA TYR A 6 -14.51 -20.75 -4.29
C TYR A 6 -15.97 -21.19 -4.35
N VAL A 7 -16.80 -20.52 -5.15
CA VAL A 7 -18.21 -20.89 -5.31
C VAL A 7 -18.33 -22.27 -5.92
N PHE A 8 -17.51 -22.57 -6.93
CA PHE A 8 -17.50 -23.89 -7.58
C PHE A 8 -17.10 -25.01 -6.60
N ALA A 9 -16.08 -24.76 -5.76
CA ALA A 9 -15.66 -25.71 -4.74
C ALA A 9 -16.75 -25.93 -3.67
N ILE A 10 -17.40 -24.86 -3.19
CA ILE A 10 -18.46 -24.95 -2.18
C ILE A 10 -19.67 -25.69 -2.74
N VAL A 11 -20.16 -25.34 -3.92
CA VAL A 11 -21.32 -25.99 -4.54
C VAL A 11 -21.01 -27.45 -4.86
N GLY A 12 -19.81 -27.75 -5.41
CA GLY A 12 -19.38 -29.12 -5.69
C GLY A 12 -19.26 -29.97 -4.41
N THR A 13 -18.71 -29.38 -3.32
CA THR A 13 -18.57 -30.10 -2.05
C THR A 13 -19.92 -30.34 -1.38
N VAL A 14 -20.81 -29.35 -1.35
CA VAL A 14 -22.14 -29.48 -0.75
C VAL A 14 -22.98 -30.51 -1.51
N THR A 15 -22.96 -30.51 -2.85
CA THR A 15 -23.67 -31.52 -3.64
C THR A 15 -23.10 -32.92 -3.47
N SER A 16 -21.77 -33.05 -3.28
CA SER A 16 -21.11 -34.35 -3.05
C SER A 16 -21.40 -34.91 -1.64
N ILE A 17 -21.33 -34.05 -0.60
CA ILE A 17 -21.57 -34.47 0.80
C ILE A 17 -23.04 -34.80 1.04
N ALA A 18 -23.95 -34.03 0.43
CA ALA A 18 -25.39 -34.26 0.61
C ALA A 18 -25.88 -35.54 -0.04
N GLY A 19 -25.09 -36.15 -0.94
CA GLY A 19 -25.48 -37.39 -1.66
C GLY A 19 -26.81 -37.26 -2.44
N VAL A 20 -27.35 -36.03 -2.51
CA VAL A 20 -28.63 -35.73 -3.13
C VAL A 20 -28.39 -35.41 -4.58
N SER A 21 -28.75 -36.37 -5.45
CA SER A 21 -28.92 -36.02 -6.86
C SER A 21 -30.05 -34.98 -6.93
N ILE A 22 -29.76 -33.78 -7.46
CA ILE A 22 -30.78 -32.75 -7.70
C ILE A 22 -31.97 -33.32 -8.48
N ARG A 23 -31.72 -34.30 -9.34
CA ARG A 23 -32.73 -35.04 -10.08
C ARG A 23 -33.57 -35.97 -9.20
N GLY A 24 -32.99 -36.48 -8.09
CA GLY A 24 -33.74 -37.27 -7.10
C GLY A 24 -34.68 -36.41 -6.25
N ALA A 25 -34.32 -35.19 -5.99
CA ALA A 25 -35.14 -34.24 -5.25
C ALA A 25 -36.28 -33.64 -6.11
N PHE A 26 -36.07 -33.52 -7.44
CA PHE A 26 -37.00 -32.92 -8.38
C PHE A 26 -37.16 -33.76 -9.63
N PRO A 27 -37.79 -34.94 -9.53
CA PRO A 27 -37.88 -35.91 -10.63
C PRO A 27 -38.69 -35.41 -11.84
N ASP A 28 -39.66 -34.52 -11.59
CA ASP A 28 -40.59 -34.03 -12.62
C ASP A 28 -40.09 -32.78 -13.35
N LEU A 29 -38.93 -32.21 -12.94
CA LEU A 29 -38.36 -31.05 -13.60
C LEU A 29 -37.51 -31.43 -14.83
N SER A 30 -37.74 -30.70 -15.92
CA SER A 30 -36.92 -30.83 -17.12
C SER A 30 -35.44 -30.52 -16.82
N ILE A 31 -34.52 -31.27 -17.44
CA ILE A 31 -33.08 -31.12 -17.26
C ILE A 31 -32.63 -29.69 -17.56
N TRP A 32 -33.25 -29.00 -18.51
CA TRP A 32 -32.96 -27.63 -18.86
C TRP A 32 -33.32 -26.64 -17.75
N LEU A 33 -34.46 -26.85 -17.08
CA LEU A 33 -34.88 -26.07 -15.92
C LEU A 33 -33.91 -26.23 -14.73
N LEU A 34 -33.42 -27.45 -14.51
CA LEU A 34 -32.42 -27.69 -13.47
C LEU A 34 -31.11 -27.01 -13.78
N ILE A 35 -30.64 -27.00 -15.03
CA ILE A 35 -29.43 -26.27 -15.44
C ILE A 35 -29.60 -24.77 -15.22
N VAL A 36 -30.73 -24.19 -15.63
CA VAL A 36 -31.03 -22.78 -15.43
C VAL A 36 -31.07 -22.45 -13.93
N LEU A 37 -31.69 -23.26 -13.10
CA LEU A 37 -31.73 -23.05 -11.65
C LEU A 37 -30.32 -23.03 -11.03
N VAL A 38 -29.46 -23.98 -11.39
CA VAL A 38 -28.06 -24.03 -10.92
C VAL A 38 -27.31 -22.77 -11.35
N MET A 39 -27.48 -22.33 -12.61
CA MET A 39 -26.84 -21.09 -13.11
C MET A 39 -27.32 -19.85 -12.36
N VAL A 40 -28.60 -19.75 -12.04
CA VAL A 40 -29.15 -18.63 -11.24
C VAL A 40 -28.59 -18.64 -9.82
N VAL A 41 -28.56 -19.80 -9.15
CA VAL A 41 -27.99 -19.92 -7.80
C VAL A 41 -26.51 -19.55 -7.82
N TYR A 42 -25.74 -20.00 -8.80
CA TYR A 42 -24.35 -19.65 -8.98
C TYR A 42 -24.16 -18.13 -9.16
N ALA A 43 -24.97 -17.51 -10.02
CA ALA A 43 -24.94 -16.06 -10.25
C ALA A 43 -25.26 -15.25 -8.97
N LEU A 44 -26.27 -15.68 -8.20
CA LEU A 44 -26.62 -15.06 -6.93
C LEU A 44 -25.50 -15.17 -5.90
N LEU A 45 -24.91 -16.34 -5.73
CA LEU A 45 -23.80 -16.55 -4.79
C LEU A 45 -22.58 -15.69 -5.17
N THR A 46 -22.24 -15.63 -6.46
CA THR A 46 -21.14 -14.76 -6.94
C THR A 46 -21.45 -13.29 -6.71
N ALA A 47 -22.69 -12.84 -6.92
CA ALA A 47 -23.11 -11.48 -6.63
C ALA A 47 -23.00 -11.15 -5.13
N VAL A 48 -23.48 -12.03 -4.26
CA VAL A 48 -23.39 -11.86 -2.79
C VAL A 48 -21.92 -11.75 -2.35
N ILE A 49 -21.05 -12.64 -2.84
CA ILE A 49 -19.61 -12.60 -2.50
C ILE A 49 -18.98 -11.30 -3.00
N ARG A 50 -19.30 -10.84 -4.21
CA ARG A 50 -18.80 -9.55 -4.73
C ARG A 50 -19.28 -8.37 -3.90
N ILE A 51 -20.57 -8.33 -3.55
CA ILE A 51 -21.13 -7.26 -2.70
C ILE A 51 -20.47 -7.27 -1.32
N TYR A 52 -20.29 -8.43 -0.71
CA TYR A 52 -19.60 -8.58 0.58
C TYR A 52 -18.16 -8.05 0.51
N LYS A 53 -17.40 -8.42 -0.54
CA LYS A 53 -16.05 -7.90 -0.76
C LYS A 53 -16.05 -6.39 -0.92
N LEU A 54 -16.95 -5.82 -1.73
CA LEU A 54 -17.06 -4.38 -1.94
C LEU A 54 -17.38 -3.61 -0.65
N ILE A 55 -18.28 -4.13 0.18
CA ILE A 55 -18.59 -3.53 1.49
C ILE A 55 -17.36 -3.56 2.38
N ARG A 56 -16.68 -4.70 2.44
CA ARG A 56 -15.49 -4.90 3.28
C ARG A 56 -14.32 -3.99 2.87
N THR A 57 -14.07 -3.82 1.57
CA THR A 57 -13.02 -2.93 1.06
C THR A 57 -13.33 -1.46 1.31
N LYS A 58 -14.59 -1.05 1.18
CA LYS A 58 -15.03 0.35 1.44
C LYS A 58 -15.01 0.72 2.91
N ALA A 59 -15.30 -0.22 3.80
CA ALA A 59 -15.38 0.05 5.25
C ALA A 59 -14.02 0.38 5.88
N GLY A 60 -12.90 -0.09 5.27
CA GLY A 60 -11.57 0.06 5.85
C GLY A 60 -11.43 -0.64 7.22
N VAL A 61 -10.28 -0.50 7.83
CA VAL A 61 -10.02 -0.99 9.19
C VAL A 61 -9.48 0.15 10.03
N GLN A 62 -10.16 0.46 11.12
CA GLN A 62 -9.70 1.46 12.09
C GLN A 62 -9.03 0.77 13.27
N LEU A 63 -7.87 1.30 13.67
CA LEU A 63 -7.00 0.81 14.71
C LEU A 63 -6.59 1.97 15.63
N ARG A 64 -6.16 1.63 16.84
CA ARG A 64 -5.43 2.55 17.71
C ARG A 64 -4.05 1.98 18.01
N VAL A 65 -3.02 2.61 17.48
CA VAL A 65 -1.64 2.16 17.62
C VAL A 65 -0.93 3.07 18.60
N ASN A 66 -0.67 2.61 19.82
CA ASN A 66 -0.08 3.41 20.90
C ASN A 66 -0.79 4.78 21.09
N GLY A 67 -2.13 4.78 21.05
CA GLY A 67 -2.96 5.98 21.16
C GLY A 67 -3.22 6.72 19.85
N ASN A 68 -2.42 6.50 18.81
CA ASN A 68 -2.57 7.14 17.52
C ASN A 68 -3.78 6.57 16.75
N PRO A 69 -4.64 7.40 16.16
CA PRO A 69 -5.69 6.93 15.26
C PRO A 69 -5.07 6.48 13.93
N VAL A 70 -5.27 5.24 13.55
CA VAL A 70 -4.76 4.65 12.31
C VAL A 70 -5.92 4.06 11.52
N GLU A 71 -5.96 4.34 10.24
CA GLU A 71 -6.92 3.78 9.30
C GLU A 71 -6.17 3.02 8.20
N ILE A 72 -6.69 1.87 7.80
CA ILE A 72 -6.22 1.12 6.63
C ILE A 72 -7.40 1.01 5.67
N LYS A 73 -7.28 1.57 4.49
CA LYS A 73 -8.38 1.57 3.51
C LYS A 73 -7.89 1.39 2.08
N VAL A 74 -8.79 0.93 1.24
CA VAL A 74 -8.60 0.94 -0.22
C VAL A 74 -8.92 2.32 -0.77
N GLY A 75 -8.10 2.82 -1.68
CA GLY A 75 -8.34 4.09 -2.33
C GLY A 75 -7.20 4.53 -3.25
N ASP A 76 -7.41 5.69 -3.84
CA ASP A 76 -6.39 6.41 -4.57
C ASP A 76 -5.73 7.44 -3.64
N LEU A 77 -4.39 7.37 -3.53
CA LEU A 77 -3.61 8.25 -2.68
C LEU A 77 -3.78 9.72 -3.08
N PHE A 78 -3.81 10.00 -4.38
CA PHE A 78 -3.89 11.36 -4.91
C PHE A 78 -5.25 12.04 -4.67
N SER A 79 -6.31 11.25 -4.52
CA SER A 79 -7.65 11.74 -4.18
C SER A 79 -7.85 12.05 -2.69
N CYS A 80 -6.83 11.81 -1.83
CA CYS A 80 -6.94 12.03 -0.41
C CYS A 80 -6.74 13.51 -0.03
N ASN A 81 -7.46 13.98 0.99
CA ASN A 81 -7.35 15.35 1.49
C ASN A 81 -6.47 15.42 2.75
N GLY A 82 -5.23 15.80 2.60
CA GLY A 82 -4.20 15.89 3.63
C GLY A 82 -2.81 15.62 3.06
N TRP A 83 -1.83 15.40 3.94
CA TRP A 83 -0.48 15.08 3.54
C TRP A 83 -0.42 13.71 2.85
N LYS A 84 0.18 13.64 1.67
CA LYS A 84 0.36 12.43 0.87
C LYS A 84 1.85 12.09 0.82
N VAL A 85 2.23 10.93 1.32
CA VAL A 85 3.62 10.46 1.27
C VAL A 85 3.89 9.83 -0.08
N ILE A 86 4.88 10.39 -0.79
CA ILE A 86 5.33 9.91 -2.11
C ILE A 86 6.74 9.33 -1.96
N PRO A 87 6.94 8.03 -2.21
CA PRO A 87 8.26 7.41 -2.12
C PRO A 87 9.16 7.81 -3.30
N PHE A 88 10.35 8.30 -2.99
CA PHE A 88 11.45 8.58 -3.90
C PHE A 88 12.64 7.67 -3.59
N ASN A 89 13.65 7.64 -4.44
CA ASN A 89 14.94 7.08 -4.07
C ASN A 89 15.75 8.06 -3.18
N GLU A 90 16.86 7.62 -2.68
CA GLU A 90 17.75 8.39 -1.80
C GLU A 90 18.36 9.66 -2.42
N PHE A 91 18.29 9.82 -3.74
CA PHE A 91 18.76 10.98 -4.48
C PHE A 91 17.63 11.94 -4.85
N TYR A 92 16.38 11.60 -4.61
CA TYR A 92 15.20 12.34 -5.08
C TYR A 92 15.19 12.56 -6.58
N ASP A 93 15.47 11.51 -7.36
CA ASP A 93 15.43 11.60 -8.82
C ASP A 93 14.06 12.04 -9.34
N THR A 94 14.09 12.89 -10.38
CA THR A 94 12.88 13.48 -10.98
C THR A 94 12.74 13.17 -12.48
N THR A 95 13.61 12.34 -13.04
CA THR A 95 13.57 11.98 -14.47
C THR A 95 12.62 10.80 -14.70
N VAL A 96 11.47 11.05 -15.33
CA VAL A 96 10.47 10.02 -15.68
C VAL A 96 10.68 9.59 -17.12
N ASP A 97 11.45 8.53 -17.33
CA ASP A 97 11.85 8.01 -18.64
C ASP A 97 11.60 6.50 -18.80
N ASN A 98 10.96 5.85 -17.80
CA ASN A 98 10.81 4.40 -17.66
C ASN A 98 12.14 3.63 -17.51
N ILE A 99 13.26 4.33 -17.30
CA ILE A 99 14.58 3.78 -17.00
C ILE A 99 14.94 4.15 -15.55
N THR A 100 14.95 5.46 -15.26
CA THR A 100 15.21 5.98 -13.91
C THR A 100 13.95 5.89 -13.05
N ILE A 101 12.83 6.43 -13.54
CA ILE A 101 11.53 6.38 -12.87
C ILE A 101 10.48 5.84 -13.83
N SER A 102 9.77 4.79 -13.41
CA SER A 102 8.62 4.28 -14.15
C SER A 102 7.43 5.24 -14.06
N ARG A 103 6.78 5.54 -15.19
CA ARG A 103 5.54 6.34 -15.25
C ARG A 103 4.39 5.75 -14.42
N HIS A 104 4.39 4.43 -14.24
CA HIS A 104 3.36 3.72 -13.49
C HIS A 104 3.65 3.65 -11.97
N SER A 105 4.80 4.14 -11.53
CA SER A 105 5.10 4.27 -10.10
C SER A 105 4.38 5.46 -9.48
N LEU A 106 4.16 5.44 -8.16
CA LEU A 106 3.58 6.60 -7.45
C LEU A 106 4.42 7.86 -7.64
N ASN A 107 5.75 7.72 -7.70
CA ASN A 107 6.66 8.81 -7.97
C ASN A 107 6.48 9.35 -9.39
N GLY A 108 6.41 8.47 -10.39
CA GLY A 108 6.19 8.87 -11.79
C GLY A 108 4.88 9.62 -11.98
N VAL A 109 3.77 9.09 -11.46
CA VAL A 109 2.46 9.75 -11.48
C VAL A 109 2.51 11.11 -10.78
N PHE A 110 3.15 11.18 -9.59
CA PHE A 110 3.32 12.46 -8.88
C PHE A 110 4.04 13.50 -9.74
N ILE A 111 5.16 13.11 -10.37
CA ILE A 111 5.97 14.03 -11.17
C ILE A 111 5.21 14.49 -12.43
N GLU A 112 4.53 13.59 -13.13
CA GLU A 112 3.82 13.93 -14.37
C GLU A 112 2.53 14.72 -14.13
N ASP A 113 1.76 14.40 -13.07
CA ASP A 113 0.41 14.95 -12.88
C ASP A 113 0.31 16.06 -11.83
N HIS A 114 1.29 16.17 -10.90
CA HIS A 114 1.21 17.09 -9.75
C HIS A 114 2.38 18.08 -9.63
N VAL A 115 3.39 17.96 -10.51
CA VAL A 115 4.55 18.87 -10.53
C VAL A 115 4.43 19.83 -11.69
N ASP A 116 4.23 21.13 -11.41
CA ASP A 116 4.11 22.16 -12.45
C ASP A 116 5.47 22.54 -13.04
N SER A 117 6.53 22.44 -12.24
CA SER A 117 7.90 22.80 -12.64
C SER A 117 8.92 21.88 -11.98
N LEU A 118 9.60 21.08 -12.78
CA LEU A 118 10.74 20.27 -12.32
C LEU A 118 11.88 21.11 -11.76
N GLN A 119 12.09 22.31 -12.29
CA GLN A 119 13.13 23.20 -11.79
C GLN A 119 12.83 23.69 -10.38
N GLU A 120 11.57 24.01 -10.07
CA GLU A 120 11.15 24.38 -8.73
C GLU A 120 11.26 23.21 -7.76
N LEU A 121 10.83 22.02 -8.18
CA LEU A 121 10.95 20.79 -7.36
C LEU A 121 12.42 20.51 -7.03
N ASN A 122 13.31 20.51 -8.02
CA ASN A 122 14.74 20.28 -7.80
C ASN A 122 15.36 21.34 -6.90
N SER A 123 15.02 22.63 -7.10
CA SER A 123 15.48 23.72 -6.22
C SER A 123 15.00 23.54 -4.77
N LEU A 124 13.79 23.00 -4.57
CA LEU A 124 13.28 22.72 -3.24
C LEU A 124 14.04 21.55 -2.61
N ILE A 125 14.29 20.47 -3.36
CA ILE A 125 15.06 19.32 -2.91
C ILE A 125 16.46 19.75 -2.45
N ASP A 126 17.12 20.63 -3.18
CA ASP A 126 18.46 21.11 -2.88
C ASP A 126 18.50 22.07 -1.67
N LYS A 127 17.48 22.89 -1.50
CA LYS A 127 17.43 23.92 -0.46
C LYS A 127 16.90 23.45 0.88
N ASP A 128 16.00 22.47 0.88
CA ASP A 128 15.37 22.00 2.12
C ASP A 128 16.30 21.02 2.87
N ALA A 129 17.23 21.60 3.63
CA ALA A 129 18.12 20.86 4.52
C ALA A 129 17.56 20.70 5.95
N GLN A 130 16.33 21.18 6.22
CA GLN A 130 15.73 21.13 7.55
C GLN A 130 15.07 19.78 7.82
N THR A 131 15.88 18.80 8.15
CA THR A 131 15.45 17.50 8.64
C THR A 131 16.00 17.25 10.04
N SER A 132 15.35 16.40 10.83
CA SER A 132 15.90 15.91 12.10
C SER A 132 16.94 14.80 11.90
N LEU A 133 17.07 14.31 10.69
CA LEU A 133 18.04 13.29 10.29
C LEU A 133 19.38 13.93 9.91
N SER A 134 20.36 13.08 9.59
CA SER A 134 21.68 13.52 9.17
C SER A 134 21.63 14.39 7.91
N PRO A 135 22.51 15.38 7.78
CA PRO A 135 22.67 16.12 6.54
C PRO A 135 22.98 15.17 5.36
N PRO A 136 22.56 15.53 4.14
CA PRO A 136 22.88 14.71 2.97
C PRO A 136 24.39 14.60 2.77
N LYS A 137 24.84 13.44 2.30
CA LYS A 137 26.25 13.16 2.00
C LYS A 137 26.49 13.23 0.51
N ALA A 138 27.65 13.70 0.09
CA ALA A 138 28.06 13.58 -1.31
C ALA A 138 28.34 12.11 -1.62
N ALA A 139 27.69 11.58 -2.67
CA ALA A 139 28.01 10.28 -3.23
C ALA A 139 29.23 10.36 -4.17
N GLU A 140 29.79 9.24 -4.56
CA GLU A 140 30.96 9.16 -5.45
C GLU A 140 30.73 9.88 -6.80
N ASN A 141 29.48 9.89 -7.28
CA ASN A 141 29.06 10.59 -8.50
C ASN A 141 28.80 12.09 -8.30
N GLY A 142 29.10 12.65 -7.11
CA GLY A 142 28.91 14.05 -6.76
C GLY A 142 27.46 14.44 -6.44
N ARG A 143 26.49 13.49 -6.48
CA ARG A 143 25.09 13.73 -6.15
C ARG A 143 24.89 13.75 -4.62
N LEU A 144 23.89 14.46 -4.15
CA LEU A 144 23.51 14.43 -2.74
C LEU A 144 22.68 13.17 -2.45
N LYS A 145 23.17 12.38 -1.51
CA LYS A 145 22.51 11.18 -0.99
C LYS A 145 21.89 11.49 0.36
N PHE A 146 20.59 11.27 0.48
CA PHE A 146 19.82 11.49 1.69
C PHE A 146 19.66 10.21 2.50
N GLU A 147 19.60 10.34 3.81
CA GLU A 147 19.30 9.23 4.71
C GLU A 147 17.86 8.76 4.49
N LEU A 148 17.64 7.44 4.48
CA LEU A 148 16.31 6.86 4.30
C LEU A 148 15.36 7.29 5.43
N GLY A 149 14.15 7.67 5.06
CA GLY A 149 13.18 8.27 5.96
C GLY A 149 13.18 9.80 5.95
N THR A 150 14.15 10.46 5.28
CA THR A 150 14.14 11.91 5.09
C THR A 150 12.90 12.35 4.34
N LEU A 151 12.24 13.42 4.82
CA LEU A 151 11.05 14.00 4.18
C LEU A 151 11.33 15.42 3.66
N LYS A 152 10.81 15.69 2.47
CA LYS A 152 10.72 17.02 1.87
C LYS A 152 9.26 17.41 1.69
N ARG A 153 8.90 18.66 2.01
CA ARG A 153 7.52 19.16 1.84
C ARG A 153 7.37 19.80 0.46
N TYR A 154 6.30 19.46 -0.25
CA TYR A 154 5.99 20.06 -1.54
C TYR A 154 4.55 20.56 -1.57
N LYS A 155 4.34 21.82 -1.96
CA LYS A 155 3.03 22.51 -2.12
C LYS A 155 2.05 22.40 -0.94
N GLY A 156 2.51 22.07 0.28
CA GLY A 156 1.62 21.91 1.44
C GLY A 156 0.70 20.68 1.39
N GLU A 157 0.90 19.79 0.43
CA GLU A 157 0.07 18.58 0.23
C GLU A 157 0.89 17.29 0.15
N PHE A 158 2.16 17.38 -0.22
CA PHE A 158 2.99 16.21 -0.46
C PHE A 158 4.20 16.18 0.47
N LEU A 159 4.49 14.97 0.95
CA LEU A 159 5.69 14.62 1.71
C LEU A 159 6.51 13.65 0.85
N LEU A 160 7.59 14.13 0.27
CA LEU A 160 8.49 13.34 -0.56
C LEU A 160 9.43 12.58 0.37
N LEU A 161 9.45 11.26 0.27
CA LEU A 161 10.18 10.37 1.17
C LEU A 161 11.39 9.76 0.46
N ALA A 162 12.60 9.95 0.97
CA ALA A 162 13.76 9.15 0.59
C ALA A 162 13.54 7.72 1.11
N PHE A 163 13.13 6.80 0.22
CA PHE A 163 12.61 5.50 0.61
C PHE A 163 13.53 4.34 0.24
N SER A 164 14.18 4.39 -0.91
CA SER A 164 14.95 3.26 -1.43
C SER A 164 16.32 3.68 -1.95
N HIS A 165 17.26 2.73 -1.93
CA HIS A 165 18.49 2.85 -2.67
C HIS A 165 18.26 2.59 -4.15
N PHE A 166 19.09 3.20 -5.01
CA PHE A 166 19.15 2.84 -6.43
C PHE A 166 20.53 2.25 -6.73
N ASN A 167 20.54 1.11 -7.42
CA ASN A 167 21.77 0.52 -7.97
C ASN A 167 22.13 1.15 -9.33
N ASP A 168 23.23 0.70 -9.92
CA ASP A 168 23.69 1.18 -11.24
C ASP A 168 22.72 0.88 -12.39
N LEU A 169 21.75 -0.01 -12.17
CA LEU A 169 20.68 -0.36 -13.12
C LEU A 169 19.40 0.45 -12.89
N ASN A 170 19.43 1.45 -12.00
CA ASN A 170 18.27 2.24 -11.57
C ASN A 170 17.14 1.38 -10.95
N GLU A 171 17.49 0.27 -10.31
CA GLU A 171 16.51 -0.55 -9.60
C GLU A 171 16.43 -0.12 -8.14
N ALA A 172 15.21 0.05 -7.66
CA ALA A 172 14.94 0.37 -6.26
C ALA A 172 15.10 -0.87 -5.39
N HIS A 173 15.95 -0.81 -4.37
CA HIS A 173 16.16 -1.92 -3.47
C HIS A 173 16.38 -1.49 -2.02
N LEU A 174 16.11 -2.40 -1.09
CA LEU A 174 16.28 -2.28 0.36
C LEU A 174 16.55 -3.66 0.96
N THR A 175 17.20 -3.69 2.11
CA THR A 175 17.08 -4.79 3.06
C THR A 175 15.90 -4.56 4.00
N MET A 176 15.40 -5.60 4.69
CA MET A 176 14.34 -5.42 5.70
C MET A 176 14.78 -4.52 6.86
N SER A 177 16.05 -4.59 7.27
CA SER A 177 16.58 -3.71 8.31
C SER A 177 16.50 -2.23 7.90
N GLU A 178 16.89 -1.92 6.66
CA GLU A 178 16.81 -0.56 6.12
C GLU A 178 15.36 -0.09 5.96
N TYR A 179 14.45 -1.00 5.57
CA TYR A 179 13.03 -0.72 5.50
C TYR A 179 12.46 -0.34 6.87
N GLU A 180 12.78 -1.11 7.92
CA GLU A 180 12.35 -0.82 9.29
C GLU A 180 12.91 0.52 9.80
N GLU A 181 14.19 0.78 9.57
CA GLU A 181 14.84 2.04 9.93
C GLU A 181 14.22 3.23 9.19
N CYS A 182 14.01 3.10 7.88
CA CYS A 182 13.31 4.08 7.05
C CYS A 182 11.92 4.42 7.61
N LEU A 183 11.14 3.40 8.01
CA LEU A 183 9.82 3.60 8.58
C LEU A 183 9.86 4.31 9.93
N VAL A 184 10.79 3.94 10.82
CA VAL A 184 10.97 4.63 12.12
C VAL A 184 11.30 6.11 11.89
N ASN A 185 12.20 6.40 10.97
CA ASN A 185 12.57 7.75 10.59
C ASN A 185 11.38 8.50 9.98
N LEU A 186 10.64 7.86 9.06
CA LEU A 186 9.41 8.40 8.48
C LEU A 186 8.42 8.86 9.55
N TRP A 187 8.10 8.01 10.53
CA TRP A 187 7.12 8.36 11.56
C TRP A 187 7.59 9.55 12.42
N ARG A 188 8.88 9.62 12.71
CA ARG A 188 9.48 10.76 13.44
C ARG A 188 9.40 12.03 12.63
N GLU A 189 9.78 12.00 11.35
CA GLU A 189 9.73 13.16 10.46
C GLU A 189 8.29 13.61 10.18
N VAL A 190 7.37 12.69 9.94
CA VAL A 190 5.94 13.00 9.78
C VAL A 190 5.42 13.68 11.04
N SER A 191 5.71 13.15 12.24
CA SER A 191 5.28 13.76 13.52
C SER A 191 5.77 15.20 13.68
N ARG A 192 6.95 15.53 13.14
CA ARG A 192 7.52 16.88 13.18
C ARG A 192 6.81 17.87 12.25
N VAL A 193 6.30 17.40 11.10
CA VAL A 193 5.83 18.29 10.02
C VAL A 193 4.33 18.28 9.76
N TYR A 194 3.56 17.30 10.28
CA TYR A 194 2.16 17.07 9.91
C TYR A 194 1.19 18.17 10.37
N SER A 195 1.54 18.94 11.41
CA SER A 195 0.77 20.12 11.89
C SER A 195 -0.72 19.81 12.18
N GLY A 196 -1.04 18.60 12.65
CA GLY A 196 -2.41 18.18 12.94
C GLY A 196 -3.26 17.85 11.69
N ILE A 197 -2.68 17.82 10.50
CA ILE A 197 -3.36 17.45 9.25
C ILE A 197 -3.29 15.93 9.07
N PRO A 198 -4.37 15.26 8.59
CA PRO A 198 -4.34 13.83 8.27
C PRO A 198 -3.21 13.47 7.30
N VAL A 199 -2.60 12.30 7.50
CA VAL A 199 -1.48 11.83 6.69
C VAL A 199 -1.85 10.53 5.99
N PHE A 200 -1.63 10.46 4.70
CA PHE A 200 -1.91 9.32 3.85
C PHE A 200 -0.59 8.72 3.35
N VAL A 201 -0.38 7.46 3.65
CA VAL A 201 0.85 6.74 3.34
C VAL A 201 0.48 5.52 2.49
N PRO A 202 1.09 5.32 1.31
CA PRO A 202 0.86 4.10 0.54
C PRO A 202 1.45 2.89 1.28
N LEU A 203 1.07 1.67 0.89
CA LEU A 203 1.78 0.48 1.37
C LEU A 203 3.19 0.48 0.78
N LEU A 204 4.12 1.05 1.53
CA LEU A 204 5.50 1.20 1.12
C LEU A 204 6.16 -0.17 0.86
N GLY A 205 7.00 -0.24 -0.16
CA GLY A 205 7.68 -1.48 -0.55
C GLY A 205 6.86 -2.48 -1.35
N SER A 206 5.55 -2.25 -1.51
CA SER A 206 4.65 -3.20 -2.20
C SER A 206 4.68 -3.11 -3.74
N GLY A 207 5.43 -2.17 -4.29
CA GLY A 207 5.52 -1.89 -5.72
C GLY A 207 6.78 -2.48 -6.37
N LEU A 208 7.62 -1.60 -6.94
CA LEU A 208 8.82 -1.98 -7.70
C LEU A 208 10.07 -2.21 -6.84
N THR A 209 9.99 -1.95 -5.54
CA THR A 209 11.13 -2.11 -4.62
C THR A 209 11.47 -3.59 -4.46
N ARG A 210 12.74 -3.93 -4.64
CA ARG A 210 13.30 -5.26 -4.42
C ARG A 210 13.90 -5.34 -3.02
N PHE A 211 13.75 -6.49 -2.38
CA PHE A 211 14.37 -6.75 -1.08
C PHE A 211 15.57 -7.66 -1.29
N ASP A 212 16.76 -7.16 -0.90
CA ASP A 212 18.07 -7.79 -1.18
C ASP A 212 18.41 -8.91 -0.17
N GLU A 213 17.46 -9.76 0.11
CA GLU A 213 17.68 -10.91 0.97
C GLU A 213 17.55 -12.19 0.16
N SER A 214 18.57 -13.02 0.21
CA SER A 214 18.78 -14.19 -0.65
C SER A 214 17.52 -15.06 -0.84
N GLY A 215 16.80 -14.82 -1.93
CA GLY A 215 15.64 -15.61 -2.36
C GLY A 215 14.35 -15.40 -1.57
N TRP A 216 14.32 -14.45 -0.62
CA TRP A 216 13.13 -14.09 0.15
C TRP A 216 12.67 -12.67 -0.18
N SER A 217 11.36 -12.48 -0.28
CA SER A 217 10.74 -11.17 -0.43
C SER A 217 9.55 -11.09 0.54
N PRO A 218 9.40 -9.97 1.27
CA PRO A 218 8.29 -9.82 2.21
C PRO A 218 6.95 -9.85 1.48
N SER A 219 5.98 -10.51 2.09
CA SER A 219 4.61 -10.41 1.61
C SER A 219 4.04 -8.99 1.88
N LYS A 220 3.01 -8.58 1.15
CA LYS A 220 2.31 -7.31 1.43
C LYS A 220 1.77 -7.26 2.86
N GLN A 221 1.41 -8.41 3.42
CA GLN A 221 1.00 -8.53 4.82
C GLN A 221 2.16 -8.23 5.79
N ASP A 222 3.38 -8.70 5.49
CA ASP A 222 4.55 -8.44 6.32
C ASP A 222 4.94 -6.96 6.28
N LEU A 223 4.91 -6.35 5.09
CA LEU A 223 5.13 -4.90 4.94
C LEU A 223 4.10 -4.09 5.76
N LEU A 224 2.83 -4.45 5.68
CA LEU A 224 1.78 -3.77 6.44
C LEU A 224 1.97 -3.93 7.96
N LYS A 225 2.32 -5.14 8.43
CA LYS A 225 2.65 -5.40 9.83
C LYS A 225 3.85 -4.56 10.27
N CYS A 226 4.90 -4.51 9.46
CA CYS A 226 6.10 -3.73 9.74
C CYS A 226 5.79 -2.23 9.87
N MET A 227 4.96 -1.66 8.98
CA MET A 227 4.51 -0.27 9.09
C MET A 227 3.78 0.01 10.41
N ILE A 228 2.91 -0.89 10.86
CA ILE A 228 2.18 -0.74 12.14
C ILE A 228 3.12 -0.92 13.34
N CYS A 229 4.00 -1.92 13.31
CA CYS A 229 4.94 -2.19 14.41
C CYS A 229 5.93 -1.02 14.58
N THR A 230 6.49 -0.51 13.50
CA THR A 230 7.42 0.63 13.54
C THR A 230 6.73 1.92 13.98
N LEU A 231 5.48 2.16 13.57
CA LEU A 231 4.69 3.28 14.10
C LEU A 231 4.51 3.16 15.62
N ARG A 232 4.22 1.97 16.14
CA ARG A 232 4.08 1.72 17.58
C ARG A 232 5.37 1.98 18.33
N THR A 233 6.51 1.55 17.78
CA THR A 233 7.82 1.64 18.46
C THR A 233 8.50 3.00 18.28
N SER A 234 8.17 3.77 17.24
CA SER A 234 8.74 5.09 16.97
C SER A 234 8.45 6.14 18.04
N LYS A 235 7.47 5.88 18.92
CA LYS A 235 6.94 6.84 19.93
C LYS A 235 6.43 8.15 19.32
N ALA A 236 6.21 8.21 18.02
CA ALA A 236 5.56 9.33 17.37
C ALA A 236 4.10 9.46 17.85
N SER A 237 3.64 10.69 18.00
CA SER A 237 2.27 10.98 18.47
C SER A 237 1.52 11.80 17.45
N PHE A 238 0.31 11.36 17.11
CA PHE A 238 -0.54 11.97 16.10
C PHE A 238 -1.94 12.20 16.67
N SER A 239 -2.42 13.45 16.58
CA SER A 239 -3.81 13.79 16.90
C SER A 239 -4.76 13.57 15.71
N ALA A 240 -4.25 13.73 14.48
CA ALA A 240 -4.95 13.44 13.25
C ALA A 240 -4.66 12.00 12.78
N PRO A 241 -5.57 11.38 12.01
CA PRO A 241 -5.39 10.01 11.54
C PRO A 241 -4.19 9.84 10.61
N ILE A 242 -3.47 8.73 10.79
CA ILE A 242 -2.55 8.16 9.81
C ILE A 242 -3.32 7.13 9.02
N THR A 243 -3.45 7.33 7.71
CA THR A 243 -4.16 6.40 6.84
C THR A 243 -3.20 5.67 5.93
N ILE A 244 -3.14 4.33 6.05
CA ILE A 244 -2.42 3.48 5.09
C ILE A 244 -3.37 3.19 3.94
N VAL A 245 -3.01 3.68 2.74
CA VAL A 245 -3.81 3.55 1.52
C VAL A 245 -3.33 2.33 0.74
N LEU A 246 -4.23 1.40 0.50
CA LEU A 246 -3.97 0.18 -0.27
C LEU A 246 -4.64 0.28 -1.64
N THR A 247 -4.05 -0.34 -2.65
CA THR A 247 -4.77 -0.69 -3.88
C THR A 247 -5.71 -1.87 -3.61
N GLU A 248 -6.72 -2.10 -4.46
CA GLU A 248 -7.61 -3.26 -4.34
C GLU A 248 -6.81 -4.58 -4.33
N GLY A 249 -5.82 -4.71 -5.23
CA GLY A 249 -4.96 -5.89 -5.28
C GLY A 249 -4.14 -6.09 -4.00
N ALA A 250 -3.59 -5.01 -3.42
CA ALA A 250 -2.87 -5.10 -2.16
C ALA A 250 -3.79 -5.49 -0.99
N PHE A 251 -5.03 -4.98 -0.97
CA PHE A 251 -6.01 -5.35 0.04
C PHE A 251 -6.44 -6.83 -0.06
N GLU A 252 -6.55 -7.38 -1.27
CA GLU A 252 -6.87 -8.80 -1.47
C GLU A 252 -5.75 -9.74 -1.01
N GLU A 253 -4.50 -9.29 -1.06
CA GLU A 253 -3.31 -10.03 -0.63
C GLU A 253 -2.99 -9.83 0.85
N THR A 254 -3.70 -8.93 1.54
CA THR A 254 -3.51 -8.63 2.96
C THR A 254 -4.75 -8.99 3.77
N ASN A 255 -4.56 -9.16 5.08
CA ASN A 255 -5.66 -9.23 6.04
C ASN A 255 -5.50 -8.16 7.13
N PRO A 256 -5.90 -6.90 6.87
CA PRO A 256 -5.75 -5.82 7.84
C PRO A 256 -6.50 -6.06 9.16
N TYR A 257 -7.50 -6.95 9.16
CA TYR A 257 -8.26 -7.30 10.38
C TYR A 257 -7.44 -8.08 11.40
N ASP A 258 -6.43 -8.85 10.95
CA ASP A 258 -5.54 -9.59 11.84
C ASP A 258 -4.69 -8.65 12.72
N LEU A 259 -4.48 -7.42 12.27
CA LEU A 259 -3.72 -6.42 13.02
C LEU A 259 -4.40 -6.01 14.32
N LYS A 260 -5.72 -6.19 14.46
CA LYS A 260 -6.45 -5.91 15.71
C LYS A 260 -5.97 -6.76 16.89
N GLY A 261 -5.38 -7.93 16.61
CA GLY A 261 -4.81 -8.82 17.64
C GLY A 261 -3.35 -8.50 18.00
N TRP A 262 -2.72 -7.54 17.30
CA TRP A 262 -1.30 -7.18 17.47
C TRP A 262 -1.08 -5.85 18.22
N ILE A 263 -2.15 -5.16 18.54
CA ILE A 263 -2.15 -3.78 19.08
C ILE A 263 -2.67 -3.78 20.49
#